data_2ed9c6cd767bb85f77d3efa9ee79f989
#
_entry.id   2ed9c6cd767bb85f77d3efa9ee79f989
#
_cell.length_a   1.000
_cell.length_b   1.000
_cell.length_c   1.000
_cell.angle_alpha   90.00
_cell.angle_beta   90.00
_cell.angle_gamma   90.00
#
_symmetry.space_group_name_H-M   'P 1'
#
loop_
_entity.id
_entity.type
_entity.pdbx_description
1 polymer ?
#
loop_
_entity_poly.entity_id
_entity_poly.type
_entity_poly.pdbx_seq_one_letter_code
_entity_poly.pdbx_strand_id
1 'polypeptide(L)'
;MAEVIEGPLWSARNWSADEGEGSIHDDATATELGFRGGTVAGDVHMNQFPPVLLRVFGKEWFERGNLSLNFKNATIDQEKVQVFAEPRKSGEDSVKVWMEREDGLQVAVGSAAIGDHSKSELRQKDYRPCDPEDLRILNRVKPGMSLGSYNIHTRTDKQYQRYDAGLISDPLPWYRKGSPWGGSVAAPCTVMEYLWGYSMNGLAPLVGDSVGLFGAIEIGFEKGPFMMSRDYHLESRVVCVGQSPQTEYVWYETDAFDYLGDRVARLLIQSRAMKASSPAYQE
;
A
#
# COMPACT_ATOMS: atom_id res chain seq x y z
N MET A 1 20.64 -23.97 -6.96
CA MET A 1 19.93 -22.67 -6.89
C MET A 1 19.21 -22.66 -5.54
N ALA A 2 19.26 -21.58 -4.78
CA ALA A 2 18.46 -21.50 -3.55
C ALA A 2 16.98 -21.48 -3.92
N GLU A 3 16.17 -22.22 -3.16
CA GLU A 3 14.74 -22.42 -3.42
C GLU A 3 13.95 -21.14 -3.12
N VAL A 4 12.98 -20.81 -3.98
CA VAL A 4 12.04 -19.69 -3.76
C VAL A 4 11.27 -19.92 -2.46
N ILE A 5 11.08 -18.87 -1.69
CA ILE A 5 10.30 -18.90 -0.47
C ILE A 5 8.84 -18.61 -0.81
N GLU A 6 7.97 -19.57 -0.59
CA GLU A 6 6.55 -19.49 -0.91
C GLU A 6 5.71 -19.25 0.33
N GLY A 7 4.76 -18.32 0.25
CA GLY A 7 3.71 -18.13 1.24
C GLY A 7 2.56 -19.14 1.06
N PRO A 8 1.58 -19.15 1.97
CA PRO A 8 0.38 -19.95 1.80
C PRO A 8 -0.49 -19.43 0.65
N LEU A 9 -1.20 -20.34 0.00
CA LEU A 9 -2.28 -19.96 -0.92
C LEU A 9 -3.45 -19.40 -0.12
N TRP A 10 -4.00 -18.25 -0.55
CA TRP A 10 -5.04 -17.54 0.19
C TRP A 10 -6.10 -16.99 -0.76
N SER A 11 -7.36 -17.00 -0.32
CA SER A 11 -8.47 -16.39 -1.07
C SER A 11 -8.62 -14.93 -0.66
N ALA A 12 -8.32 -14.03 -1.58
CA ALA A 12 -8.45 -12.59 -1.38
C ALA A 12 -9.93 -12.18 -1.20
N ARG A 13 -10.19 -11.22 -0.32
CA ARG A 13 -11.54 -10.73 -0.03
C ARG A 13 -11.68 -9.26 -0.39
N ASN A 14 -12.73 -8.94 -1.15
CA ASN A 14 -13.11 -7.57 -1.44
C ASN A 14 -13.91 -6.98 -0.27
N TRP A 15 -13.21 -6.51 0.75
CA TRP A 15 -13.80 -5.91 1.95
C TRP A 15 -14.54 -4.60 1.67
N SER A 16 -14.13 -3.88 0.64
CA SER A 16 -14.66 -2.55 0.34
C SER A 16 -15.88 -2.59 -0.60
N ALA A 17 -16.40 -3.78 -0.95
CA ALA A 17 -17.53 -3.91 -1.86
C ALA A 17 -18.79 -3.15 -1.38
N ASP A 18 -19.10 -3.27 -0.08
CA ASP A 18 -20.31 -2.65 0.51
C ASP A 18 -20.13 -1.16 0.83
N GLU A 19 -18.90 -0.66 0.91
CA GLU A 19 -18.57 0.73 1.25
C GLU A 19 -18.09 1.53 0.03
N GLY A 20 -17.98 0.87 -1.13
CA GLY A 20 -17.28 1.38 -2.30
C GLY A 20 -18.20 1.74 -3.48
N GLU A 21 -19.49 2.05 -3.28
CA GLU A 21 -20.37 2.48 -4.38
C GLU A 21 -19.72 3.62 -5.17
N GLY A 22 -19.64 3.44 -6.51
CA GLY A 22 -18.94 4.38 -7.39
C GLY A 22 -17.40 4.24 -7.38
N SER A 23 -16.86 3.15 -6.83
CA SER A 23 -15.42 2.83 -6.85
C SER A 23 -15.12 1.54 -7.61
N ILE A 24 -13.84 1.25 -7.86
CA ILE A 24 -13.43 -0.04 -8.46
C ILE A 24 -13.69 -1.25 -7.56
N HIS A 25 -14.11 -1.05 -6.32
CA HIS A 25 -14.48 -2.13 -5.39
C HIS A 25 -15.93 -2.56 -5.55
N ASP A 26 -16.78 -1.72 -6.17
CA ASP A 26 -18.15 -2.03 -6.56
C ASP A 26 -18.17 -2.75 -7.92
N ASP A 27 -18.93 -3.85 -8.02
CA ASP A 27 -18.99 -4.70 -9.21
C ASP A 27 -19.49 -3.95 -10.46
N ALA A 28 -20.51 -3.10 -10.31
CA ALA A 28 -21.08 -2.36 -11.42
C ALA A 28 -20.07 -1.36 -12.00
N THR A 29 -19.51 -0.52 -11.14
CA THR A 29 -18.49 0.49 -11.51
C THR A 29 -17.24 -0.17 -12.08
N ALA A 30 -16.74 -1.24 -11.44
CA ALA A 30 -15.57 -1.95 -11.91
C ALA A 30 -15.77 -2.54 -13.31
N THR A 31 -16.92 -3.16 -13.56
CA THR A 31 -17.25 -3.76 -14.86
C THR A 31 -17.38 -2.69 -15.96
N GLU A 32 -18.01 -1.55 -15.67
CA GLU A 32 -18.09 -0.41 -16.60
C GLU A 32 -16.70 0.11 -17.00
N LEU A 33 -15.76 0.09 -16.08
CA LEU A 33 -14.38 0.51 -16.31
C LEU A 33 -13.46 -0.58 -16.90
N GLY A 34 -14.04 -1.74 -17.25
CA GLY A 34 -13.32 -2.83 -17.93
C GLY A 34 -12.61 -3.82 -17.01
N PHE A 35 -12.88 -3.79 -15.71
CA PHE A 35 -12.44 -4.84 -14.77
C PHE A 35 -13.39 -6.05 -14.83
N ARG A 36 -12.96 -7.18 -14.29
CA ARG A 36 -13.75 -8.44 -14.27
C ARG A 36 -14.85 -8.47 -13.19
N GLY A 37 -14.86 -7.48 -12.30
CA GLY A 37 -15.73 -7.32 -11.15
C GLY A 37 -15.06 -6.42 -10.12
N GLY A 38 -15.72 -6.20 -8.99
CA GLY A 38 -15.20 -5.40 -7.88
C GLY A 38 -13.85 -5.90 -7.38
N THR A 39 -12.87 -5.00 -7.38
CA THR A 39 -11.48 -5.37 -7.16
C THR A 39 -11.12 -5.46 -5.68
N VAL A 40 -10.25 -6.39 -5.32
CA VAL A 40 -9.63 -6.43 -3.98
C VAL A 40 -8.62 -5.30 -3.85
N ALA A 41 -8.70 -4.55 -2.75
CA ALA A 41 -7.79 -3.44 -2.49
C ALA A 41 -6.33 -3.89 -2.31
N GLY A 42 -5.39 -3.10 -2.81
CA GLY A 42 -3.96 -3.43 -2.77
C GLY A 42 -3.39 -3.58 -1.36
N ASP A 43 -3.91 -2.82 -0.39
CA ASP A 43 -3.50 -2.92 1.01
C ASP A 43 -3.89 -4.25 1.66
N VAL A 44 -5.01 -4.85 1.24
CA VAL A 44 -5.42 -6.20 1.65
C VAL A 44 -4.38 -7.23 1.20
N HIS A 45 -3.89 -7.12 -0.04
CA HIS A 45 -2.84 -7.98 -0.55
C HIS A 45 -1.51 -7.83 0.20
N MET A 46 -1.19 -6.64 0.68
CA MET A 46 0.04 -6.42 1.46
C MET A 46 0.11 -7.27 2.73
N ASN A 47 -1.03 -7.64 3.33
CA ASN A 47 -1.08 -8.47 4.54
C ASN A 47 -0.56 -9.90 4.34
N GLN A 48 -0.38 -10.34 3.11
CA GLN A 48 0.07 -11.71 2.82
C GLN A 48 1.59 -11.82 2.75
N PHE A 49 2.33 -10.71 2.70
CA PHE A 49 3.78 -10.70 2.62
C PHE A 49 4.50 -10.98 3.95
N PRO A 50 4.03 -10.51 5.13
CA PRO A 50 4.75 -10.67 6.38
C PRO A 50 5.17 -12.11 6.73
N PRO A 51 4.37 -13.18 6.52
CA PRO A 51 4.83 -14.55 6.78
C PRO A 51 6.08 -14.94 5.99
N VAL A 52 6.15 -14.50 4.74
CA VAL A 52 7.32 -14.73 3.87
C VAL A 52 8.49 -13.84 4.30
N LEU A 53 8.25 -12.57 4.59
CA LEU A 53 9.27 -11.60 4.99
C LEU A 53 9.90 -11.96 6.36
N LEU A 54 9.13 -12.53 7.28
CA LEU A 54 9.66 -13.05 8.54
C LEU A 54 10.60 -14.25 8.33
N ARG A 55 10.36 -15.07 7.31
CA ARG A 55 11.28 -16.17 6.94
C ARG A 55 12.57 -15.65 6.30
N VAL A 56 12.50 -14.52 5.60
CA VAL A 56 13.64 -13.90 4.91
C VAL A 56 14.48 -13.05 5.87
N PHE A 57 13.85 -12.20 6.67
CA PHE A 57 14.53 -11.15 7.45
C PHE A 57 14.33 -11.29 8.98
N GLY A 58 13.48 -12.22 9.43
CA GLY A 58 13.09 -12.30 10.83
C GLY A 58 12.29 -11.07 11.28
N LYS A 59 12.23 -10.87 12.60
CA LYS A 59 11.51 -9.73 13.20
C LYS A 59 12.06 -8.36 12.81
N GLU A 60 13.30 -8.32 12.32
CA GLU A 60 13.99 -7.11 11.89
C GLU A 60 13.24 -6.39 10.76
N TRP A 61 12.45 -7.13 9.96
CA TRP A 61 11.60 -6.51 8.96
C TRP A 61 10.59 -5.51 9.55
N PHE A 62 10.02 -5.78 10.72
CA PHE A 62 9.14 -4.82 11.41
C PHE A 62 9.89 -3.65 12.04
N GLU A 63 11.17 -3.80 12.31
CA GLU A 63 11.99 -2.77 12.95
C GLU A 63 12.53 -1.74 11.95
N ARG A 64 13.04 -2.24 10.79
CA ARG A 64 13.70 -1.40 9.79
C ARG A 64 13.54 -1.93 8.35
N GLY A 65 12.47 -2.65 8.09
CA GLY A 65 12.21 -3.22 6.77
C GLY A 65 11.33 -2.34 5.91
N ASN A 66 11.26 -2.67 4.62
CA ASN A 66 10.29 -2.13 3.70
C ASN A 66 9.64 -3.23 2.86
N LEU A 67 8.50 -2.89 2.27
CA LEU A 67 7.80 -3.65 1.23
C LEU A 67 7.34 -2.67 0.16
N SER A 68 7.86 -2.84 -1.05
CA SER A 68 7.68 -1.94 -2.19
C SER A 68 7.04 -2.72 -3.33
N LEU A 69 5.79 -2.40 -3.70
CA LEU A 69 4.98 -3.17 -4.65
C LEU A 69 4.42 -2.32 -5.78
N ASN A 70 4.54 -2.80 -7.02
CA ASN A 70 3.78 -2.37 -8.19
C ASN A 70 2.64 -3.35 -8.44
N PHE A 71 1.40 -2.89 -8.48
CA PHE A 71 0.24 -3.71 -8.85
C PHE A 71 0.14 -3.82 -10.37
N LYS A 72 -0.07 -5.04 -10.86
CA LYS A 72 -0.08 -5.38 -12.30
C LYS A 72 -1.46 -5.76 -12.79
N ASN A 73 -2.12 -6.64 -12.06
CA ASN A 73 -3.44 -7.14 -12.41
C ASN A 73 -4.33 -7.14 -11.17
N ALA A 74 -5.53 -6.62 -11.32
CA ALA A 74 -6.53 -6.64 -10.26
C ALA A 74 -7.05 -8.07 -10.03
N THR A 75 -7.33 -8.38 -8.78
CA THR A 75 -8.06 -9.59 -8.36
C THR A 75 -9.48 -9.22 -7.96
N ILE A 76 -10.38 -10.18 -8.07
CA ILE A 76 -11.76 -10.07 -7.58
C ILE A 76 -11.94 -10.87 -6.28
N ASP A 77 -13.11 -10.73 -5.65
CA ASP A 77 -13.42 -11.46 -4.41
C ASP A 77 -13.21 -12.96 -4.56
N GLN A 78 -12.61 -13.58 -3.53
CA GLN A 78 -12.31 -15.02 -3.43
C GLN A 78 -11.29 -15.56 -4.45
N GLU A 79 -10.66 -14.74 -5.28
CA GLU A 79 -9.57 -15.22 -6.12
C GLU A 79 -8.39 -15.66 -5.27
N LYS A 80 -7.84 -16.82 -5.61
CA LYS A 80 -6.70 -17.38 -4.91
C LYS A 80 -5.40 -16.75 -5.40
N VAL A 81 -4.60 -16.32 -4.43
CA VAL A 81 -3.30 -15.67 -4.65
C VAL A 81 -2.24 -16.28 -3.73
N GLN A 82 -0.99 -16.20 -4.14
CA GLN A 82 0.16 -16.69 -3.39
C GLN A 82 1.31 -15.70 -3.48
N VAL A 83 2.02 -15.50 -2.37
CA VAL A 83 3.20 -14.63 -2.27
C VAL A 83 4.47 -15.46 -2.38
N PHE A 84 5.45 -14.88 -3.05
CA PHE A 84 6.77 -15.45 -3.26
C PHE A 84 7.87 -14.44 -2.91
N ALA A 85 9.03 -14.93 -2.49
CA ALA A 85 10.24 -14.16 -2.33
C ALA A 85 11.47 -14.93 -2.81
N GLU A 86 12.44 -14.22 -3.37
CA GLU A 86 13.77 -14.79 -3.57
C GLU A 86 14.45 -15.03 -2.21
N PRO A 87 15.26 -16.08 -2.08
CA PRO A 87 16.03 -16.30 -0.87
C PRO A 87 17.09 -15.19 -0.73
N ARG A 88 17.25 -14.70 0.49
CA ARG A 88 18.27 -13.70 0.81
C ARG A 88 19.67 -14.32 0.70
N LYS A 89 20.54 -13.70 -0.08
CA LYS A 89 21.96 -14.08 -0.15
C LYS A 89 22.76 -13.37 0.94
N SER A 90 23.88 -13.98 1.28
CA SER A 90 24.77 -13.38 2.29
C SER A 90 25.26 -12.00 1.84
N GLY A 91 25.06 -10.98 2.70
CA GLY A 91 25.46 -9.60 2.43
C GLY A 91 24.46 -8.79 1.58
N GLU A 92 23.35 -9.38 1.12
CA GLU A 92 22.27 -8.66 0.46
C GLU A 92 21.18 -8.29 1.48
N ASP A 93 20.75 -7.02 1.48
CA ASP A 93 19.71 -6.52 2.37
C ASP A 93 18.34 -6.38 1.68
N SER A 94 18.26 -6.75 0.40
CA SER A 94 17.05 -6.69 -0.42
C SER A 94 16.82 -7.99 -1.16
N VAL A 95 15.55 -8.35 -1.33
CA VAL A 95 15.10 -9.48 -2.16
C VAL A 95 13.96 -9.05 -3.06
N LYS A 96 13.81 -9.73 -4.21
CA LYS A 96 12.64 -9.60 -5.04
C LYS A 96 11.48 -10.34 -4.39
N VAL A 97 10.28 -9.73 -4.46
CA VAL A 97 9.03 -10.33 -4.00
C VAL A 97 7.96 -10.17 -5.06
N TRP A 98 7.02 -11.11 -5.11
CA TRP A 98 5.88 -11.00 -6.01
C TRP A 98 4.69 -11.79 -5.48
N MET A 99 3.53 -11.51 -6.08
CA MET A 99 2.28 -12.22 -5.83
C MET A 99 1.71 -12.68 -7.16
N GLU A 100 1.23 -13.90 -7.21
CA GLU A 100 0.57 -14.50 -8.38
C GLU A 100 -0.79 -15.05 -7.99
N ARG A 101 -1.70 -15.07 -8.95
CA ARG A 101 -2.93 -15.85 -8.88
C ARG A 101 -2.60 -17.34 -9.08
N GLU A 102 -3.56 -18.21 -8.73
CA GLU A 102 -3.43 -19.67 -8.91
C GLU A 102 -3.13 -20.08 -10.37
N ASP A 103 -3.52 -19.27 -11.36
CA ASP A 103 -3.24 -19.48 -12.79
C ASP A 103 -1.87 -18.90 -13.24
N GLY A 104 -1.05 -18.41 -12.32
CA GLY A 104 0.27 -17.84 -12.59
C GLY A 104 0.27 -16.39 -13.07
N LEU A 105 -0.90 -15.71 -13.15
CA LEU A 105 -0.94 -14.30 -13.52
C LEU A 105 -0.41 -13.44 -12.37
N GLN A 106 0.57 -12.59 -12.66
CA GLN A 106 1.16 -11.69 -11.68
C GLN A 106 0.16 -10.63 -11.21
N VAL A 107 -0.07 -10.57 -9.90
CA VAL A 107 -0.91 -9.55 -9.22
C VAL A 107 -0.08 -8.36 -8.81
N ALA A 108 1.06 -8.60 -8.19
CA ALA A 108 2.00 -7.58 -7.75
C ALA A 108 3.44 -8.04 -7.89
N VAL A 109 4.35 -7.10 -8.15
CA VAL A 109 5.79 -7.35 -8.20
C VAL A 109 6.52 -6.22 -7.48
N GLY A 110 7.69 -6.54 -6.90
CA GLY A 110 8.46 -5.53 -6.21
C GLY A 110 9.65 -6.08 -5.44
N SER A 111 10.04 -5.34 -4.42
CA SER A 111 11.15 -5.67 -3.53
C SER A 111 10.76 -5.57 -2.07
N ALA A 112 11.45 -6.33 -1.24
CA ALA A 112 11.46 -6.13 0.21
C ALA A 112 12.90 -6.06 0.68
N ALA A 113 13.17 -5.22 1.68
CA ALA A 113 14.52 -5.01 2.20
C ALA A 113 14.51 -4.74 3.70
N ILE A 114 15.70 -4.70 4.29
CA ILE A 114 15.96 -4.12 5.60
C ILE A 114 17.04 -3.03 5.47
N GLY A 115 16.94 -1.97 6.28
CA GLY A 115 17.96 -0.90 6.35
C GLY A 115 17.70 0.24 5.37
N ASP A 116 18.55 0.43 4.36
CA ASP A 116 18.46 1.57 3.43
C ASP A 116 17.30 1.43 2.43
N HIS A 117 16.21 2.15 2.66
CA HIS A 117 15.03 2.13 1.80
C HIS A 117 15.20 2.91 0.49
N SER A 118 16.24 3.72 0.34
CA SER A 118 16.47 4.52 -0.88
C SER A 118 16.65 3.65 -2.13
N LYS A 119 17.02 2.38 -1.93
CA LYS A 119 17.28 1.39 -2.99
C LYS A 119 16.05 0.53 -3.33
N SER A 120 14.90 0.79 -2.73
CA SER A 120 13.67 0.05 -3.05
C SER A 120 13.26 0.25 -4.51
N GLU A 121 12.51 -0.70 -5.05
CA GLU A 121 12.09 -0.66 -6.46
C GLU A 121 11.31 0.62 -6.79
N LEU A 122 10.40 1.06 -5.91
CA LEU A 122 9.61 2.26 -6.15
C LEU A 122 10.43 3.55 -6.04
N ARG A 123 11.41 3.62 -5.14
CA ARG A 123 12.26 4.82 -5.00
C ARG A 123 13.29 4.96 -6.11
N GLN A 124 13.64 3.87 -6.78
CA GLN A 124 14.52 3.87 -7.95
C GLN A 124 13.75 4.05 -9.26
N LYS A 125 12.42 4.10 -9.21
CA LYS A 125 11.57 4.20 -10.40
C LYS A 125 11.62 5.60 -10.99
N ASP A 126 11.66 5.68 -12.32
CA ASP A 126 11.31 6.90 -13.05
C ASP A 126 9.80 7.15 -12.92
N TYR A 127 9.43 8.20 -12.19
CA TYR A 127 8.03 8.55 -11.97
C TYR A 127 7.34 9.20 -13.16
N ARG A 128 8.12 9.60 -14.22
CA ARG A 128 7.63 10.25 -15.42
C ARG A 128 6.73 11.44 -15.12
N PRO A 129 7.26 12.49 -14.48
CA PRO A 129 6.48 13.65 -14.12
C PRO A 129 6.03 14.41 -15.39
N CYS A 130 4.91 15.12 -15.30
CA CYS A 130 4.47 16.09 -16.30
C CYS A 130 4.13 17.44 -15.62
N ASP A 131 3.89 18.46 -16.42
CA ASP A 131 3.40 19.74 -15.91
C ASP A 131 1.96 19.52 -15.35
N PRO A 132 1.64 20.02 -14.14
CA PRO A 132 0.27 20.01 -13.63
C PRO A 132 -0.75 20.69 -14.56
N GLU A 133 -0.33 21.66 -15.38
CA GLU A 133 -1.18 22.34 -16.35
C GLU A 133 -1.62 21.44 -17.52
N ASP A 134 -0.92 20.32 -17.76
CA ASP A 134 -1.29 19.31 -18.76
C ASP A 134 -2.35 18.33 -18.24
N LEU A 135 -2.72 18.41 -16.96
CA LEU A 135 -3.67 17.52 -16.29
C LEU A 135 -5.06 18.17 -16.22
N ARG A 136 -6.11 17.35 -16.21
CA ARG A 136 -7.51 17.82 -16.08
C ARG A 136 -8.11 17.43 -14.73
N ILE A 137 -7.77 16.26 -14.20
CA ILE A 137 -8.25 15.74 -12.91
C ILE A 137 -7.36 16.23 -11.77
N LEU A 138 -6.04 16.21 -11.95
CA LEU A 138 -5.03 16.56 -10.95
C LEU A 138 -4.39 17.94 -11.16
N ASN A 139 -5.00 18.83 -11.94
CA ASN A 139 -4.44 20.13 -12.31
C ASN A 139 -4.20 21.08 -11.11
N ARG A 140 -4.81 20.81 -9.95
CA ARG A 140 -4.61 21.57 -8.72
C ARG A 140 -3.53 20.97 -7.81
N VAL A 141 -3.00 19.78 -8.15
CA VAL A 141 -2.01 19.06 -7.36
C VAL A 141 -0.61 19.37 -7.88
N LYS A 142 0.27 19.89 -7.03
CA LYS A 142 1.62 20.32 -7.43
C LYS A 142 2.69 19.56 -6.63
N PRO A 143 3.83 19.19 -7.26
CA PRO A 143 4.98 18.63 -6.55
C PRO A 143 5.42 19.53 -5.38
N GLY A 144 5.79 18.94 -4.25
CA GLY A 144 6.19 19.63 -3.03
C GLY A 144 5.03 20.16 -2.18
N MET A 145 3.78 20.11 -2.67
CA MET A 145 2.61 20.54 -1.90
C MET A 145 2.44 19.68 -0.65
N SER A 146 2.22 20.34 0.51
CA SER A 146 1.82 19.63 1.74
C SER A 146 0.39 19.12 1.62
N LEU A 147 0.17 17.89 2.02
CA LEU A 147 -1.16 17.28 2.14
C LEU A 147 -1.66 17.27 3.59
N GLY A 148 -0.94 17.95 4.47
CA GLY A 148 -1.30 18.16 5.87
C GLY A 148 -0.32 17.54 6.85
N SER A 149 -0.54 17.89 8.11
CA SER A 149 0.22 17.47 9.28
C SER A 149 -0.79 17.14 10.38
N TYR A 150 -0.70 15.94 10.96
CA TYR A 150 -1.75 15.41 11.85
C TYR A 150 -1.15 14.72 13.07
N ASN A 151 -1.71 14.99 14.24
CA ASN A 151 -1.47 14.16 15.43
C ASN A 151 -2.53 13.08 15.50
N ILE A 152 -2.11 11.84 15.61
CA ILE A 152 -3.00 10.67 15.62
C ILE A 152 -2.76 9.80 16.83
N HIS A 153 -3.78 9.06 17.24
CA HIS A 153 -3.69 7.93 18.16
C HIS A 153 -4.10 6.65 17.43
N THR A 154 -3.22 5.66 17.37
CA THR A 154 -3.52 4.38 16.71
C THR A 154 -4.40 3.50 17.59
N ARG A 155 -5.50 2.97 17.05
CA ARG A 155 -6.50 2.18 17.77
C ARG A 155 -6.54 0.74 17.27
N THR A 156 -6.71 -0.19 18.19
CA THR A 156 -6.71 -1.64 17.89
C THR A 156 -8.02 -2.16 17.34
N ASP A 157 -9.14 -1.46 17.57
CA ASP A 157 -10.49 -1.93 17.25
C ASP A 157 -10.66 -2.31 15.77
N LYS A 158 -10.31 -1.40 14.85
CA LYS A 158 -10.40 -1.66 13.40
C LYS A 158 -9.47 -2.78 12.94
N GLN A 159 -8.25 -2.84 13.46
CA GLN A 159 -7.32 -3.91 13.14
C GLN A 159 -7.86 -5.26 13.60
N TYR A 160 -8.47 -5.32 14.78
CA TYR A 160 -9.06 -6.56 15.31
C TYR A 160 -10.28 -6.98 14.49
N GLN A 161 -11.13 -6.05 14.06
CA GLN A 161 -12.23 -6.35 13.14
C GLN A 161 -11.73 -6.96 11.83
N ARG A 162 -10.70 -6.37 11.21
CA ARG A 162 -10.08 -6.91 10.00
C ARG A 162 -9.44 -8.28 10.20
N TYR A 163 -8.80 -8.48 11.34
CA TYR A 163 -8.23 -9.77 11.71
C TYR A 163 -9.32 -10.85 11.84
N ASP A 164 -10.40 -10.54 12.57
CA ASP A 164 -11.54 -11.45 12.78
C ASP A 164 -12.31 -11.72 11.48
N ALA A 165 -12.38 -10.76 10.59
CA ALA A 165 -12.98 -10.90 9.26
C ALA A 165 -12.10 -11.69 8.27
N GLY A 166 -10.86 -12.06 8.64
CA GLY A 166 -9.95 -12.82 7.77
C GLY A 166 -9.29 -11.99 6.67
N LEU A 167 -9.27 -10.67 6.81
CA LEU A 167 -8.56 -9.77 5.88
C LEU A 167 -7.06 -9.72 6.14
N ILE A 168 -6.67 -9.94 7.39
CA ILE A 168 -5.29 -10.15 7.77
C ILE A 168 -5.09 -11.66 7.75
N SER A 169 -4.57 -12.17 6.65
CA SER A 169 -4.40 -13.60 6.37
C SER A 169 -3.33 -14.27 7.23
N ASP A 170 -2.43 -13.48 7.79
CA ASP A 170 -1.36 -13.96 8.65
C ASP A 170 -1.88 -14.14 10.08
N PRO A 171 -1.81 -15.36 10.65
CA PRO A 171 -2.22 -15.59 12.03
C PRO A 171 -1.22 -15.05 13.07
N LEU A 172 -0.30 -14.17 12.71
CA LEU A 172 0.73 -13.62 13.58
C LEU A 172 0.12 -13.00 14.83
N PRO A 173 0.37 -13.55 16.04
CA PRO A 173 -0.27 -13.08 17.27
C PRO A 173 0.15 -11.65 17.62
N TRP A 174 1.23 -11.14 17.05
CA TRP A 174 1.74 -9.78 17.27
C TRP A 174 0.77 -8.69 16.84
N TYR A 175 -0.18 -8.97 15.93
CA TYR A 175 -1.22 -8.04 15.52
C TYR A 175 -2.29 -7.80 16.60
N ARG A 176 -2.39 -8.71 17.58
CA ARG A 176 -3.32 -8.59 18.71
C ARG A 176 -2.62 -8.30 20.03
N LYS A 177 -1.56 -9.06 20.36
CA LYS A 177 -0.82 -8.94 21.63
C LYS A 177 0.46 -9.76 21.58
N GLY A 178 1.33 -9.52 22.56
CA GLY A 178 2.47 -10.38 22.78
C GLY A 178 3.57 -10.26 21.74
N SER A 179 3.70 -9.10 21.11
CA SER A 179 4.83 -8.84 20.24
C SER A 179 6.13 -8.71 21.06
N PRO A 180 7.30 -8.92 20.45
CA PRO A 180 8.61 -8.73 21.10
C PRO A 180 8.83 -7.30 21.63
N TRP A 181 8.04 -6.34 21.19
CA TRP A 181 8.16 -4.92 21.55
C TRP A 181 7.11 -4.46 22.58
N GLY A 182 6.34 -5.38 23.14
CA GLY A 182 5.38 -5.10 24.22
C GLY A 182 4.11 -4.39 23.75
N GLY A 183 3.22 -5.10 23.11
CA GLY A 183 1.93 -4.59 22.61
C GLY A 183 1.61 -5.15 21.23
N SER A 184 0.58 -4.61 20.59
CA SER A 184 0.21 -4.98 19.22
C SER A 184 0.99 -4.15 18.23
N VAL A 185 1.50 -4.79 17.16
CA VAL A 185 2.05 -4.09 16.00
C VAL A 185 0.97 -3.89 14.95
N ALA A 186 1.11 -2.88 14.11
CA ALA A 186 0.21 -2.69 12.97
C ALA A 186 0.50 -3.71 11.86
N ALA A 187 -0.56 -4.31 11.32
CA ALA A 187 -0.48 -5.05 10.08
C ALA A 187 -0.27 -4.09 8.90
N PRO A 188 0.27 -4.55 7.74
CA PRO A 188 0.51 -3.68 6.59
C PRO A 188 -0.69 -2.84 6.15
N CYS A 189 -1.90 -3.43 6.08
CA CYS A 189 -3.11 -2.68 5.76
C CYS A 189 -3.45 -1.61 6.80
N THR A 190 -3.14 -1.84 8.07
CA THR A 190 -3.37 -0.88 9.16
C THR A 190 -2.37 0.28 9.07
N VAL A 191 -1.09 0.00 8.80
CA VAL A 191 -0.10 1.06 8.51
C VAL A 191 -0.59 1.91 7.35
N MET A 192 -1.00 1.26 6.24
CA MET A 192 -1.53 1.92 5.06
C MET A 192 -2.76 2.78 5.39
N GLU A 193 -3.73 2.27 6.15
CA GLU A 193 -4.94 3.00 6.53
C GLU A 193 -4.62 4.32 7.25
N TYR A 194 -3.71 4.29 8.23
CA TYR A 194 -3.35 5.50 8.95
C TYR A 194 -2.60 6.50 8.07
N LEU A 195 -1.58 6.06 7.34
CA LEU A 195 -0.72 6.97 6.60
C LEU A 195 -1.41 7.50 5.32
N TRP A 196 -2.17 6.65 4.63
CA TRP A 196 -2.96 7.04 3.47
C TRP A 196 -4.21 7.83 3.85
N GLY A 197 -4.98 7.36 4.84
CA GLY A 197 -6.27 7.95 5.19
C GLY A 197 -6.14 9.41 5.62
N TYR A 198 -5.12 9.76 6.39
CA TYR A 198 -4.89 11.15 6.78
C TYR A 198 -4.37 12.02 5.64
N SER A 199 -3.52 11.50 4.75
CA SER A 199 -3.07 12.25 3.56
C SER A 199 -4.20 12.57 2.60
N MET A 200 -5.22 11.71 2.53
CA MET A 200 -6.41 11.93 1.70
C MET A 200 -7.23 13.15 2.14
N ASN A 201 -7.19 13.56 3.41
CA ASN A 201 -7.85 14.79 3.86
C ASN A 201 -7.30 16.03 3.11
N GLY A 202 -6.01 16.04 2.79
CA GLY A 202 -5.40 17.12 2.01
C GLY A 202 -5.49 16.92 0.50
N LEU A 203 -5.48 15.68 0.02
CA LEU A 203 -5.46 15.36 -1.41
C LEU A 203 -6.86 15.37 -2.04
N ALA A 204 -7.85 14.72 -1.42
CA ALA A 204 -9.17 14.55 -2.01
C ALA A 204 -9.87 15.85 -2.46
N PRO A 205 -9.79 16.97 -1.72
CA PRO A 205 -10.38 18.25 -2.17
C PRO A 205 -9.76 18.83 -3.43
N LEU A 206 -8.57 18.36 -3.82
CA LEU A 206 -7.80 18.84 -4.97
C LEU A 206 -7.99 17.99 -6.22
N VAL A 207 -8.53 16.79 -6.07
CA VAL A 207 -8.76 15.84 -7.17
C VAL A 207 -10.13 16.09 -7.79
N GLY A 208 -10.19 16.15 -9.12
CA GLY A 208 -11.45 16.20 -9.85
C GLY A 208 -12.19 14.86 -9.82
N ASP A 209 -13.49 14.89 -10.13
CA ASP A 209 -14.35 13.71 -10.15
C ASP A 209 -13.77 12.60 -11.04
N SER A 210 -13.49 11.47 -10.45
CA SER A 210 -12.93 10.29 -11.13
C SER A 210 -12.90 9.09 -10.20
N VAL A 211 -12.89 7.90 -10.76
CA VAL A 211 -12.62 6.68 -10.02
C VAL A 211 -11.12 6.51 -9.80
N GLY A 212 -10.73 6.27 -8.55
CA GLY A 212 -9.34 6.11 -8.15
C GLY A 212 -8.92 4.65 -8.01
N LEU A 213 -7.63 4.37 -8.20
CA LEU A 213 -7.01 3.09 -7.88
C LEU A 213 -5.55 3.25 -7.44
N PHE A 214 -5.02 2.26 -6.74
CA PHE A 214 -3.60 2.22 -6.40
C PHE A 214 -2.78 1.56 -7.52
N GLY A 215 -1.75 2.27 -7.99
CA GLY A 215 -0.80 1.73 -8.96
C GLY A 215 0.41 1.08 -8.30
N ALA A 216 0.85 1.64 -7.17
CA ALA A 216 2.00 1.16 -6.41
C ALA A 216 1.92 1.62 -4.96
N ILE A 217 2.43 0.81 -4.04
CA ILE A 217 2.49 1.12 -2.61
C ILE A 217 3.82 0.63 -2.03
N GLU A 218 4.49 1.48 -1.27
CA GLU A 218 5.59 1.11 -0.41
C GLU A 218 5.28 1.52 1.03
N ILE A 219 5.40 0.57 1.95
CA ILE A 219 5.51 0.85 3.38
C ILE A 219 6.94 0.57 3.84
N GLY A 220 7.46 1.38 4.74
CA GLY A 220 8.79 1.20 5.31
C GLY A 220 8.83 1.57 6.78
N PHE A 221 9.70 0.90 7.52
CA PHE A 221 9.96 1.14 8.94
C PHE A 221 11.42 1.54 9.09
N GLU A 222 11.71 2.63 9.82
CA GLU A 222 13.08 3.07 10.08
C GLU A 222 13.48 2.88 11.55
N LYS A 223 12.61 3.28 12.46
CA LYS A 223 12.70 3.00 13.90
C LYS A 223 11.41 2.32 14.38
N GLY A 224 10.95 1.32 13.60
CA GLY A 224 9.75 0.54 13.90
C GLY A 224 9.91 -0.35 15.13
N PRO A 225 8.86 -1.12 15.41
CA PRO A 225 7.67 -1.27 14.60
C PRO A 225 6.67 -0.11 14.77
N PHE A 226 5.76 0.03 13.80
CA PHE A 226 4.61 0.90 13.98
C PHE A 226 3.62 0.21 14.91
N MET A 227 3.50 0.75 16.13
CA MET A 227 2.75 0.14 17.23
C MET A 227 1.31 0.64 17.26
N MET A 228 0.40 -0.21 17.72
CA MET A 228 -0.96 0.17 18.05
C MET A 228 -1.04 0.75 19.45
N SER A 229 -2.10 1.56 19.71
CA SER A 229 -2.31 2.29 20.97
C SER A 229 -1.13 3.21 21.31
N ARG A 230 -0.67 3.94 20.31
CA ARG A 230 0.40 4.93 20.40
C ARG A 230 0.04 6.21 19.68
N ASP A 231 0.66 7.31 20.09
CA ASP A 231 0.55 8.61 19.45
C ASP A 231 1.68 8.77 18.42
N TYR A 232 1.32 9.31 17.26
CA TYR A 232 2.25 9.65 16.20
C TYR A 232 1.91 11.01 15.60
N HIS A 233 2.92 11.66 15.06
CA HIS A 233 2.78 12.83 14.23
C HIS A 233 2.98 12.44 12.76
N LEU A 234 2.02 12.77 11.90
CA LEU A 234 2.07 12.47 10.47
C LEU A 234 2.35 13.74 9.67
N GLU A 235 3.20 13.64 8.67
CA GLU A 235 3.46 14.67 7.66
C GLU A 235 3.33 14.09 6.27
N SER A 236 2.52 14.72 5.42
CA SER A 236 2.27 14.24 4.06
C SER A 236 2.59 15.30 3.02
N ARG A 237 3.15 14.87 1.89
CA ARG A 237 3.48 15.76 0.76
C ARG A 237 3.39 15.05 -0.58
N VAL A 238 3.08 15.83 -1.62
CA VAL A 238 3.14 15.39 -3.02
C VAL A 238 4.59 15.29 -3.48
N VAL A 239 4.94 14.15 -4.09
CA VAL A 239 6.25 13.90 -4.69
C VAL A 239 6.25 14.36 -6.15
N CYS A 240 5.31 13.84 -6.95
CA CYS A 240 5.11 14.29 -8.33
C CYS A 240 3.71 13.97 -8.84
N VAL A 241 3.35 14.57 -9.96
CA VAL A 241 2.17 14.24 -10.77
C VAL A 241 2.59 13.83 -12.16
N GLY A 242 1.75 13.05 -12.83
CA GLY A 242 2.02 12.60 -14.18
C GLY A 242 0.79 11.98 -14.83
N GLN A 243 0.93 11.49 -16.05
CA GLN A 243 -0.15 10.84 -16.76
C GLN A 243 0.30 9.69 -17.64
N SER A 244 -0.65 8.84 -17.96
CA SER A 244 -0.57 7.76 -18.94
C SER A 244 -1.75 7.88 -19.91
N PRO A 245 -1.83 7.06 -20.96
CA PRO A 245 -3.00 7.10 -21.85
C PRO A 245 -4.34 6.92 -21.11
N GLN A 246 -4.39 6.11 -20.05
CA GLN A 246 -5.63 5.76 -19.35
C GLN A 246 -5.86 6.49 -18.04
N THR A 247 -4.81 7.02 -17.39
CA THR A 247 -4.91 7.62 -16.06
C THR A 247 -4.06 8.86 -15.92
N GLU A 248 -4.47 9.80 -15.07
CA GLU A 248 -3.58 10.72 -14.39
C GLU A 248 -3.15 10.08 -13.06
N TYR A 249 -1.99 10.46 -12.52
CA TYR A 249 -1.50 9.90 -11.26
C TYR A 249 -0.74 10.92 -10.43
N VAL A 250 -0.82 10.72 -9.13
CA VAL A 250 -0.04 11.44 -8.14
C VAL A 250 0.77 10.45 -7.31
N TRP A 251 2.06 10.76 -7.12
CA TRP A 251 2.91 10.14 -6.12
C TRP A 251 2.98 11.05 -4.91
N TYR A 252 2.74 10.52 -3.75
CA TYR A 252 2.89 11.25 -2.50
C TYR A 252 3.43 10.33 -1.41
N GLU A 253 4.02 10.93 -0.40
CA GLU A 253 4.55 10.22 0.74
C GLU A 253 4.00 10.78 2.04
N THR A 254 3.94 9.91 3.05
CA THR A 254 3.54 10.23 4.42
C THR A 254 4.55 9.64 5.37
N ASP A 255 5.15 10.47 6.19
CA ASP A 255 6.04 10.08 7.26
C ASP A 255 5.29 10.07 8.61
N ALA A 256 5.57 9.08 9.47
CA ALA A 256 5.05 8.99 10.82
C ALA A 256 6.20 9.09 11.82
N PHE A 257 6.11 10.05 12.73
CA PHE A 257 7.10 10.34 13.76
C PHE A 257 6.55 10.01 15.15
N ASP A 258 7.39 9.46 16.01
CA ASP A 258 7.05 9.28 17.43
C ASP A 258 7.25 10.57 18.24
N TYR A 259 7.01 10.50 19.56
CA TYR A 259 7.15 11.63 20.48
C TYR A 259 8.59 12.13 20.66
N LEU A 260 9.59 11.36 20.24
CA LEU A 260 10.99 11.75 20.22
C LEU A 260 11.40 12.45 18.91
N GLY A 261 10.50 12.47 17.92
CA GLY A 261 10.76 12.98 16.58
C GLY A 261 11.48 11.95 15.68
N ASP A 262 11.56 10.70 16.10
CA ASP A 262 12.11 9.63 15.29
C ASP A 262 11.09 9.18 14.25
N ARG A 263 11.51 9.03 12.98
CA ARG A 263 10.65 8.49 11.93
C ARG A 263 10.49 6.99 12.11
N VAL A 264 9.29 6.57 12.50
CA VAL A 264 8.96 5.17 12.79
C VAL A 264 8.52 4.45 11.53
N ALA A 265 7.65 5.08 10.73
CA ALA A 265 7.12 4.50 9.51
C ALA A 265 6.98 5.55 8.40
N ARG A 266 6.93 5.07 7.17
CA ARG A 266 6.63 5.90 6.00
C ARG A 266 5.84 5.13 4.97
N LEU A 267 5.05 5.87 4.19
CA LEU A 267 4.31 5.41 3.04
C LEU A 267 4.80 6.18 1.81
N LEU A 268 5.01 5.48 0.71
CA LEU A 268 5.09 6.07 -0.63
C LEU A 268 4.03 5.39 -1.49
N ILE A 269 3.16 6.16 -2.13
CA ILE A 269 2.03 5.61 -2.87
C ILE A 269 1.82 6.33 -4.20
N GLN A 270 1.43 5.57 -5.23
CA GLN A 270 0.88 6.07 -6.47
C GLN A 270 -0.63 5.89 -6.48
N SER A 271 -1.38 6.97 -6.34
CA SER A 271 -2.80 6.98 -6.64
C SER A 271 -3.02 7.39 -8.08
N ARG A 272 -3.92 6.70 -8.77
CA ARG A 272 -4.28 6.93 -10.16
C ARG A 272 -5.75 7.32 -10.25
N ALA A 273 -6.05 8.30 -11.08
CA ALA A 273 -7.38 8.77 -11.43
C ALA A 273 -7.70 8.31 -12.86
N MET A 274 -8.77 7.54 -13.05
CA MET A 274 -9.12 6.98 -14.35
C MET A 274 -9.77 8.03 -15.24
N LYS A 275 -9.18 8.30 -16.42
CA LYS A 275 -9.68 9.29 -17.38
C LYS A 275 -11.07 8.93 -17.90
N ALA A 276 -11.33 7.64 -18.12
CA ALA A 276 -12.61 7.14 -18.61
C ALA A 276 -13.79 7.40 -17.67
N SER A 277 -13.54 7.55 -16.36
CA SER A 277 -14.59 7.83 -15.37
C SER A 277 -14.76 9.31 -15.06
N SER A 278 -13.93 10.18 -15.63
CA SER A 278 -13.97 11.60 -15.30
C SER A 278 -14.75 12.44 -16.32
N PRO A 279 -15.69 13.29 -15.87
CA PRO A 279 -16.35 14.26 -16.75
C PRO A 279 -15.40 15.15 -17.53
N ALA A 280 -14.20 15.42 -16.98
CA ALA A 280 -13.17 16.21 -17.63
C ALA A 280 -12.64 15.61 -18.95
N TYR A 281 -12.91 14.34 -19.22
CA TYR A 281 -12.48 13.59 -20.41
C TYR A 281 -13.65 13.08 -21.28
N GLN A 282 -14.90 13.42 -20.94
CA GLN A 282 -16.11 12.96 -21.65
C GLN A 282 -16.61 13.96 -22.71
N GLU A 283 -15.73 14.78 -23.30
CA GLU A 283 -16.06 15.64 -24.44
C GLU A 283 -15.95 14.92 -25.79
#